data_8a6045f0ea343c0f7d356d85ae4a3bd4
#
_entry.id   8a6045f0ea343c0f7d356d85ae4a3bd4
#
_cell.length_a   1.000
_cell.length_b   1.000
_cell.length_c   1.000
_cell.angle_alpha   90.00
_cell.angle_beta   90.00
_cell.angle_gamma   90.00
#
_symmetry.space_group_name_H-M   'P 1'
#
loop_
_entity.id
_entity.type
_entity.pdbx_description
1 polymer ?
#
loop_
_entity_poly.entity_id
_entity_poly.type
_entity_poly.pdbx_seq_one_letter_code
_entity_poly.pdbx_strand_id
1 'polypeptide(L)'
;GNKNATKYTLETRDPDDFSELNAIEKQNEFFRDITGINKDVFSEIKMTNVTSTANVTSYQVNKYYEDSRMGYDYSINTNGASSASNMEFTYDINEAGSYYVYGVYYGTSLETQAINIKKNGSSVKQDGDISRPYILNAGNFVKGDKLSVSLDNLPNTATGNFALHVAKINDDVFKEGYNKLAQNTLKATKCTDTQLNGVLESNTDGLFYTSIVYEDGWTVKVDGEKVDTKKVGGALLAFDVTKGKHKIEISYLPSGYLVGTLASILGIILLLGFAFLYRSKLQNTFIFKYKTHPNANPDRFDDEDDEN
;
A
#
# COMPACT_ATOMS: atom_id res chain seq x y z
N GLY A 1 26.87 -0.81 -24.83
CA GLY A 1 25.85 -0.99 -23.84
C GLY A 1 24.79 0.08 -24.01
N ASN A 2 23.58 -0.34 -24.25
CA ASN A 2 22.45 0.49 -24.64
C ASN A 2 21.99 1.35 -23.44
N LYS A 3 22.50 2.58 -23.32
CA LYS A 3 22.17 3.54 -22.23
C LYS A 3 20.72 4.06 -22.31
N ASN A 4 19.98 3.71 -23.35
CA ASN A 4 18.60 4.16 -23.58
C ASN A 4 17.53 3.12 -23.13
N ALA A 5 17.90 1.90 -22.77
CA ALA A 5 16.94 0.88 -22.37
C ALA A 5 16.32 1.16 -20.99
N THR A 6 17.04 1.83 -20.09
CA THR A 6 16.59 2.08 -18.72
C THR A 6 15.55 3.20 -18.59
N LYS A 7 15.45 4.09 -19.59
CA LYS A 7 14.57 5.27 -19.51
C LYS A 7 13.10 4.93 -19.75
N TYR A 8 12.80 3.82 -20.42
CA TYR A 8 11.44 3.50 -20.90
C TYR A 8 10.80 2.27 -20.26
N THR A 9 11.57 1.46 -19.54
CA THR A 9 11.07 0.18 -19.00
C THR A 9 9.98 0.35 -17.96
N LEU A 10 10.08 1.35 -17.07
CA LEU A 10 9.06 1.63 -16.06
C LEU A 10 7.77 2.24 -16.61
N GLU A 11 7.86 2.99 -17.72
CA GLU A 11 6.71 3.65 -18.35
C GLU A 11 5.92 2.71 -19.29
N THR A 12 6.62 1.76 -19.91
CA THR A 12 6.06 0.89 -20.94
C THR A 12 5.72 -0.50 -20.44
N ARG A 13 6.14 -0.84 -19.22
CA ARG A 13 5.81 -2.14 -18.64
C ARG A 13 4.35 -2.17 -18.23
N ASP A 14 3.60 -3.06 -18.85
CA ASP A 14 2.23 -3.36 -18.45
C ASP A 14 2.26 -3.81 -16.97
N PRO A 15 1.37 -3.30 -16.09
CA PRO A 15 1.20 -3.85 -14.75
C PRO A 15 1.03 -5.37 -14.73
N ASP A 16 0.48 -5.95 -15.80
CA ASP A 16 0.33 -7.39 -15.97
C ASP A 16 1.65 -8.12 -16.19
N ASP A 17 2.70 -7.47 -16.67
CA ASP A 17 4.06 -8.05 -16.78
C ASP A 17 4.68 -8.45 -15.44
N PHE A 18 4.13 -7.90 -14.34
CA PHE A 18 4.51 -8.27 -12.98
C PHE A 18 3.60 -9.33 -12.36
N SER A 19 2.54 -9.77 -13.04
CA SER A 19 1.53 -10.67 -12.47
C SER A 19 2.11 -12.03 -12.09
N GLU A 20 3.11 -12.51 -12.82
CA GLU A 20 3.76 -13.80 -12.59
C GLU A 20 4.89 -13.76 -11.56
N LEU A 21 5.31 -12.57 -11.13
CA LEU A 21 6.39 -12.41 -10.16
C LEU A 21 5.84 -12.42 -8.73
N ASN A 22 6.56 -13.08 -7.82
CA ASN A 22 6.29 -12.93 -6.39
C ASN A 22 6.70 -11.53 -5.87
N ALA A 23 6.33 -11.20 -4.63
CA ALA A 23 6.59 -9.87 -4.07
C ALA A 23 8.09 -9.52 -3.97
N ILE A 24 8.94 -10.49 -3.69
CA ILE A 24 10.40 -10.30 -3.62
C ILE A 24 10.98 -10.04 -5.01
N GLU A 25 10.56 -10.83 -5.99
CA GLU A 25 10.98 -10.65 -7.39
C GLU A 25 10.54 -9.28 -7.94
N LYS A 26 9.31 -8.84 -7.61
CA LYS A 26 8.82 -7.50 -7.97
C LYS A 26 9.70 -6.39 -7.39
N GLN A 27 10.19 -6.54 -6.16
CA GLN A 27 11.12 -5.58 -5.57
C GLN A 27 12.46 -5.57 -6.30
N ASN A 28 12.97 -6.73 -6.70
CA ASN A 28 14.22 -6.83 -7.46
C ASN A 28 14.09 -6.17 -8.84
N GLU A 29 13.00 -6.45 -9.57
CA GLU A 29 12.72 -5.82 -10.86
C GLU A 29 12.59 -4.29 -10.71
N PHE A 30 11.78 -3.84 -9.77
CA PHE A 30 11.59 -2.41 -9.52
C PHE A 30 12.93 -1.73 -9.18
N PHE A 31 13.75 -2.34 -8.31
CA PHE A 31 15.05 -1.81 -7.94
C PHE A 31 16.00 -1.71 -9.16
N ARG A 32 16.05 -2.74 -10.01
CA ARG A 32 16.83 -2.71 -11.25
C ARG A 32 16.39 -1.59 -12.18
N ASP A 33 15.09 -1.44 -12.34
CA ASP A 33 14.50 -0.43 -13.23
C ASP A 33 14.81 1.00 -12.78
N ILE A 34 14.63 1.31 -11.48
CA ILE A 34 14.85 2.68 -10.97
C ILE A 34 16.32 3.03 -10.83
N THR A 35 17.18 2.06 -10.56
CA THR A 35 18.63 2.30 -10.34
C THR A 35 19.47 2.05 -11.59
N GLY A 36 19.01 1.22 -12.52
CA GLY A 36 19.80 0.70 -13.63
C GLY A 36 20.94 -0.23 -13.18
N ILE A 37 20.87 -0.77 -11.96
CA ILE A 37 21.85 -1.73 -11.42
C ILE A 37 21.30 -3.14 -11.69
N ASN A 38 21.97 -3.89 -12.54
CA ASN A 38 21.55 -5.27 -12.88
C ASN A 38 22.00 -6.26 -11.81
N LYS A 39 21.52 -6.09 -10.59
CA LYS A 39 21.76 -6.97 -9.43
C LYS A 39 20.49 -7.02 -8.60
N ASP A 40 20.24 -8.15 -7.96
CA ASP A 40 19.12 -8.33 -7.06
C ASP A 40 19.41 -7.72 -5.68
N VAL A 41 18.48 -6.89 -5.20
CA VAL A 41 18.55 -6.30 -3.87
C VAL A 41 18.11 -7.28 -2.79
N PHE A 42 17.29 -8.27 -3.15
CA PHE A 42 16.88 -9.37 -2.29
C PHE A 42 17.31 -10.72 -2.87
N SER A 43 17.86 -11.57 -2.03
CA SER A 43 18.17 -12.96 -2.36
C SER A 43 17.29 -13.88 -1.53
N GLU A 44 16.39 -14.63 -2.18
CA GLU A 44 15.55 -15.61 -1.50
C GLU A 44 16.37 -16.78 -0.97
N ILE A 45 15.95 -17.32 0.17
CA ILE A 45 16.56 -18.50 0.79
C ILE A 45 15.61 -19.68 0.79
N LYS A 46 16.18 -20.89 0.73
CA LYS A 46 15.39 -22.12 0.72
C LYS A 46 14.95 -22.51 2.12
N MET A 47 13.68 -22.91 2.21
CA MET A 47 13.16 -23.56 3.39
C MET A 47 13.89 -24.89 3.64
N THR A 48 14.19 -25.18 4.90
CA THR A 48 14.91 -26.38 5.30
C THR A 48 14.02 -27.41 5.98
N ASN A 49 12.93 -26.98 6.61
CA ASN A 49 12.03 -27.91 7.28
C ASN A 49 10.60 -27.35 7.39
N VAL A 50 9.62 -28.24 7.41
CA VAL A 50 8.22 -27.95 7.72
C VAL A 50 7.74 -28.92 8.77
N THR A 51 7.13 -28.41 9.81
CA THR A 51 6.47 -29.20 10.87
C THR A 51 5.03 -28.78 11.03
N SER A 52 4.17 -29.71 11.40
CA SER A 52 2.76 -29.42 11.70
C SER A 52 2.26 -30.34 12.81
N THR A 53 1.18 -29.93 13.48
CA THR A 53 0.44 -30.83 14.39
C THR A 53 -0.19 -31.96 13.59
N ALA A 54 -0.46 -33.11 14.23
CA ALA A 54 -0.95 -34.32 13.56
C ALA A 54 -2.30 -34.16 12.83
N ASN A 55 -3.09 -33.18 13.23
CA ASN A 55 -4.37 -32.89 12.61
C ASN A 55 -4.29 -31.91 11.41
N VAL A 56 -3.11 -31.43 11.07
CA VAL A 56 -2.88 -30.58 9.89
C VAL A 56 -2.31 -31.45 8.78
N THR A 57 -3.00 -31.55 7.67
CA THR A 57 -2.46 -32.09 6.43
C THR A 57 -2.05 -30.92 5.53
N SER A 58 -0.85 -30.98 5.01
CA SER A 58 -0.36 -29.99 4.06
C SER A 58 0.44 -30.67 2.97
N TYR A 59 0.37 -30.10 1.78
CA TYR A 59 1.22 -30.53 0.67
C TYR A 59 1.63 -29.29 -0.14
N GLN A 60 2.82 -29.34 -0.68
CA GLN A 60 3.32 -28.28 -1.55
C GLN A 60 2.56 -28.28 -2.88
N VAL A 61 2.08 -27.10 -3.30
CA VAL A 61 1.38 -26.90 -4.55
C VAL A 61 2.22 -26.01 -5.48
N ASN A 62 2.72 -26.57 -6.54
CA ASN A 62 3.49 -25.83 -7.56
C ASN A 62 2.55 -25.23 -8.63
N LYS A 63 1.45 -24.60 -8.26
CA LYS A 63 0.37 -24.28 -9.18
C LYS A 63 0.55 -22.99 -9.98
N TYR A 64 1.43 -22.09 -9.54
CA TYR A 64 1.58 -20.76 -10.14
C TYR A 64 2.98 -20.42 -10.63
N TYR A 65 3.98 -21.27 -10.36
CA TYR A 65 5.36 -20.99 -10.76
C TYR A 65 5.96 -22.25 -11.39
N GLU A 66 5.87 -22.34 -12.69
CA GLU A 66 6.44 -23.47 -13.46
C GLU A 66 7.96 -23.52 -13.43
N ASP A 67 8.62 -22.57 -12.78
CA ASP A 67 10.06 -22.46 -12.88
C ASP A 67 10.71 -22.32 -11.49
N SER A 68 11.82 -22.94 -11.27
CA SER A 68 12.83 -22.99 -10.21
C SER A 68 12.85 -21.84 -9.16
N ARG A 69 11.79 -21.07 -9.02
CA ARG A 69 11.64 -19.94 -8.11
C ARG A 69 11.46 -20.45 -6.69
N MET A 70 12.17 -19.84 -5.74
CA MET A 70 12.28 -20.33 -4.37
C MET A 70 11.10 -19.92 -3.47
N GLY A 71 9.90 -19.84 -3.99
CA GLY A 71 8.67 -19.67 -3.21
C GLY A 71 7.99 -21.01 -2.96
N TYR A 72 7.29 -21.12 -1.85
CA TYR A 72 6.59 -22.34 -1.48
C TYR A 72 5.11 -22.02 -1.28
N ASP A 73 4.28 -22.65 -2.13
CA ASP A 73 2.84 -22.68 -1.95
C ASP A 73 2.45 -23.97 -1.25
N TYR A 74 1.67 -23.85 -0.18
CA TYR A 74 1.14 -24.96 0.58
C TYR A 74 -0.37 -24.96 0.55
N SER A 75 -0.97 -26.10 0.24
CA SER A 75 -2.35 -26.37 0.55
C SER A 75 -2.45 -26.90 1.98
N ILE A 76 -3.29 -26.27 2.79
CA ILE A 76 -3.44 -26.56 4.21
C ILE A 76 -4.87 -27.01 4.47
N ASN A 77 -5.03 -28.09 5.23
CA ASN A 77 -6.31 -28.58 5.71
C ASN A 77 -6.17 -29.01 7.17
N THR A 78 -7.00 -28.44 8.05
CA THR A 78 -7.12 -28.85 9.44
C THR A 78 -8.32 -29.78 9.57
N ASN A 79 -8.10 -31.01 10.02
CA ASN A 79 -9.11 -32.10 10.00
C ASN A 79 -9.98 -32.12 11.25
N GLY A 80 -10.55 -31.00 11.66
CA GLY A 80 -11.59 -30.96 12.71
C GLY A 80 -11.14 -31.36 14.12
N ALA A 81 -9.91 -31.06 14.51
CA ALA A 81 -9.38 -31.41 15.81
C ALA A 81 -9.90 -30.49 16.93
N SER A 82 -10.03 -31.07 18.12
CA SER A 82 -10.36 -30.34 19.35
C SER A 82 -9.19 -29.57 19.98
N SER A 83 -7.98 -29.65 19.39
CA SER A 83 -6.76 -28.98 19.85
C SER A 83 -6.29 -27.96 18.83
N ALA A 84 -5.56 -26.95 19.28
CA ALA A 84 -4.95 -25.96 18.42
C ALA A 84 -4.08 -26.60 17.32
N SER A 85 -4.33 -26.20 16.08
CA SER A 85 -3.60 -26.66 14.91
C SER A 85 -2.49 -25.67 14.60
N ASN A 86 -1.26 -26.13 14.43
CA ASN A 86 -0.10 -25.28 14.16
C ASN A 86 0.69 -25.82 12.98
N MET A 87 1.33 -24.92 12.25
CA MET A 87 2.26 -25.24 11.19
C MET A 87 3.47 -24.30 11.28
N GLU A 88 4.68 -24.83 11.13
CA GLU A 88 5.90 -24.03 11.20
C GLU A 88 6.85 -24.36 10.04
N PHE A 89 7.34 -23.31 9.40
CA PHE A 89 8.29 -23.35 8.29
C PHE A 89 9.63 -22.82 8.78
N THR A 90 10.71 -23.58 8.61
CA THR A 90 12.04 -23.25 9.14
C THR A 90 13.05 -23.05 8.02
N TYR A 91 13.91 -22.07 8.21
CA TYR A 91 15.01 -21.67 7.33
C TYR A 91 16.31 -21.63 8.13
N ASP A 92 17.35 -22.32 7.65
CA ASP A 92 18.68 -22.24 8.23
C ASP A 92 19.41 -21.02 7.67
N ILE A 93 19.92 -20.18 8.55
CA ILE A 93 20.62 -18.96 8.19
C ILE A 93 22.09 -19.25 7.93
N ASN A 94 22.50 -19.13 6.68
CA ASN A 94 23.86 -19.40 6.22
C ASN A 94 24.77 -18.15 6.18
N GLU A 95 24.15 -16.96 6.18
CA GLU A 95 24.86 -15.67 6.11
C GLU A 95 24.24 -14.67 7.08
N ALA A 96 25.10 -13.83 7.66
CA ALA A 96 24.61 -12.71 8.48
C ALA A 96 23.93 -11.63 7.63
N GLY A 97 22.91 -10.96 8.18
CA GLY A 97 22.22 -9.86 7.52
C GLY A 97 20.79 -9.67 8.00
N SER A 98 20.09 -8.73 7.39
CA SER A 98 18.67 -8.49 7.62
C SER A 98 17.82 -9.37 6.70
N TYR A 99 16.83 -10.01 7.29
CA TYR A 99 15.93 -10.92 6.58
C TYR A 99 14.51 -10.37 6.54
N TYR A 100 13.80 -10.72 5.47
CA TYR A 100 12.45 -10.27 5.19
C TYR A 100 11.57 -11.46 4.84
N VAL A 101 10.32 -11.38 5.25
CA VAL A 101 9.32 -12.43 5.07
C VAL A 101 8.12 -11.86 4.31
N TYR A 102 7.66 -12.57 3.31
CA TYR A 102 6.39 -12.31 2.63
C TYR A 102 5.54 -13.57 2.71
N GLY A 103 4.37 -13.46 3.36
CA GLY A 103 3.40 -14.53 3.44
C GLY A 103 2.04 -14.06 2.97
N VAL A 104 1.34 -14.87 2.20
CA VAL A 104 0.01 -14.58 1.69
C VAL A 104 -0.88 -15.82 1.73
N TYR A 105 -2.12 -15.66 2.14
CA TYR A 105 -3.13 -16.69 2.08
C TYR A 105 -4.01 -16.55 0.84
N TYR A 106 -4.40 -17.71 0.32
CA TYR A 106 -5.39 -17.84 -0.74
C TYR A 106 -6.51 -18.77 -0.23
N GLY A 107 -7.63 -18.20 0.14
CA GLY A 107 -8.79 -18.95 0.61
C GLY A 107 -9.39 -18.37 1.87
N THR A 108 -10.70 -18.48 1.98
CA THR A 108 -11.51 -17.71 2.94
C THR A 108 -11.29 -18.05 4.41
N SER A 109 -10.88 -19.28 4.73
CA SER A 109 -10.78 -19.71 6.13
C SER A 109 -9.39 -19.45 6.76
N LEU A 110 -8.39 -19.05 5.95
CA LEU A 110 -7.04 -18.71 6.42
C LEU A 110 -6.76 -17.20 6.43
N GLU A 111 -7.61 -16.38 5.82
CA GLU A 111 -7.38 -14.94 5.59
C GLU A 111 -7.18 -14.11 6.87
N THR A 112 -7.66 -14.58 7.99
CA THR A 112 -7.56 -13.86 9.28
C THR A 112 -6.44 -14.36 10.18
N GLN A 113 -5.61 -15.31 9.71
CA GLN A 113 -4.56 -15.88 10.54
C GLN A 113 -3.30 -14.99 10.54
N ALA A 114 -2.79 -14.73 11.74
CA ALA A 114 -1.51 -14.07 11.91
C ALA A 114 -0.36 -15.02 11.59
N ILE A 115 0.71 -14.48 11.02
CA ILE A 115 2.01 -15.17 10.99
C ILE A 115 2.86 -14.72 12.17
N ASN A 116 3.60 -15.67 12.75
CA ASN A 116 4.54 -15.41 13.82
C ASN A 116 5.96 -15.72 13.33
N ILE A 117 6.79 -14.70 13.28
CA ILE A 117 8.20 -14.82 12.89
C ILE A 117 9.04 -15.07 14.13
N LYS A 118 9.83 -16.13 14.11
CA LYS A 118 10.67 -16.55 15.23
C LYS A 118 12.15 -16.57 14.84
N LYS A 119 12.99 -16.22 15.80
CA LYS A 119 14.45 -16.40 15.76
C LYS A 119 14.84 -17.40 16.83
N ASN A 120 15.44 -18.52 16.41
CA ASN A 120 15.87 -19.61 17.32
C ASN A 120 14.74 -20.06 18.28
N GLY A 121 13.52 -20.16 17.75
CA GLY A 121 12.34 -20.56 18.50
C GLY A 121 11.63 -19.45 19.29
N SER A 122 12.25 -18.27 19.43
CA SER A 122 11.65 -17.13 20.14
C SER A 122 10.95 -16.20 19.17
N SER A 123 9.71 -15.79 19.45
CA SER A 123 8.95 -14.83 18.63
C SER A 123 9.65 -13.48 18.61
N VAL A 124 9.91 -12.97 17.40
CA VAL A 124 10.50 -11.65 17.17
C VAL A 124 9.52 -10.66 16.54
N LYS A 125 8.51 -11.18 15.83
CA LYS A 125 7.45 -10.39 15.23
C LYS A 125 6.21 -11.24 15.01
N GLN A 126 5.06 -10.67 15.31
CA GLN A 126 3.76 -11.24 14.96
C GLN A 126 2.96 -10.22 14.17
N ASP A 127 2.36 -10.66 13.06
CA ASP A 127 1.49 -9.83 12.24
C ASP A 127 0.12 -10.49 12.13
N GLY A 128 -0.93 -9.77 12.51
CA GLY A 128 -2.29 -10.27 12.60
C GLY A 128 -3.15 -9.99 11.38
N ASP A 129 -2.69 -9.17 10.43
CA ASP A 129 -3.45 -8.82 9.23
C ASP A 129 -2.64 -9.11 7.97
N ILE A 130 -2.72 -10.36 7.51
CA ILE A 130 -2.14 -10.77 6.23
C ILE A 130 -3.16 -10.80 5.08
N SER A 131 -4.36 -10.27 5.32
CA SER A 131 -5.33 -9.99 4.26
C SER A 131 -4.83 -8.89 3.30
N ARG A 132 -3.89 -8.07 3.78
CA ARG A 132 -3.14 -7.10 2.97
C ARG A 132 -1.65 -7.43 3.06
N PRO A 133 -1.19 -8.44 2.32
CA PRO A 133 0.17 -8.94 2.45
C PRO A 133 1.19 -7.86 2.06
N TYR A 134 2.21 -7.71 2.90
CA TYR A 134 3.36 -6.85 2.67
C TYR A 134 4.64 -7.54 3.13
N ILE A 135 5.77 -7.05 2.66
CA ILE A 135 7.07 -7.61 3.03
C ILE A 135 7.42 -7.17 4.45
N LEU A 136 7.53 -8.13 5.36
CA LEU A 136 7.82 -7.93 6.77
C LEU A 136 9.31 -7.98 7.03
N ASN A 137 9.85 -7.00 7.76
CA ASN A 137 11.22 -7.06 8.25
C ASN A 137 11.28 -8.04 9.44
N ALA A 138 11.95 -9.15 9.28
CA ALA A 138 12.16 -10.17 10.31
C ALA A 138 13.31 -9.81 11.26
N GLY A 139 14.12 -8.81 10.94
CA GLY A 139 15.28 -8.37 11.74
C GLY A 139 16.61 -8.96 11.28
N ASN A 140 17.61 -8.81 12.14
CA ASN A 140 18.97 -9.25 11.87
C ASN A 140 19.23 -10.66 12.40
N PHE A 141 19.84 -11.48 11.56
CA PHE A 141 20.25 -12.84 11.88
C PHE A 141 21.76 -12.99 11.64
N VAL A 142 22.35 -13.97 12.31
CA VAL A 142 23.74 -14.36 12.09
C VAL A 142 23.80 -15.79 11.56
N LYS A 143 24.92 -16.17 10.96
CA LYS A 143 25.12 -17.54 10.48
C LYS A 143 24.95 -18.55 11.61
N GLY A 144 24.12 -19.57 11.38
CA GLY A 144 23.76 -20.60 12.35
C GLY A 144 22.46 -20.34 13.09
N ASP A 145 21.88 -19.13 12.99
CA ASP A 145 20.52 -18.91 13.47
C ASP A 145 19.50 -19.69 12.64
N LYS A 146 18.31 -19.88 13.22
CA LYS A 146 17.13 -20.40 12.53
C LYS A 146 16.06 -19.32 12.49
N LEU A 147 15.56 -19.02 11.30
CA LEU A 147 14.38 -18.23 11.09
C LEU A 147 13.20 -19.19 10.91
N SER A 148 12.15 -19.04 11.69
CA SER A 148 10.91 -19.80 11.48
C SER A 148 9.73 -18.86 11.29
N VAL A 149 8.78 -19.27 10.46
CA VAL A 149 7.48 -18.64 10.31
C VAL A 149 6.42 -19.66 10.72
N SER A 150 5.62 -19.33 11.73
CA SER A 150 4.56 -20.22 12.19
C SER A 150 3.18 -19.64 11.97
N LEU A 151 2.26 -20.54 11.66
CA LEU A 151 0.81 -20.35 11.66
C LEU A 151 0.30 -21.02 12.92
N ASP A 152 -0.01 -20.20 13.93
CA ASP A 152 -0.40 -20.69 15.25
C ASP A 152 -1.94 -20.62 15.40
N ASN A 153 -2.54 -21.60 16.05
CA ASN A 153 -3.98 -21.65 16.32
C ASN A 153 -4.87 -21.61 15.07
N LEU A 154 -4.50 -22.38 14.05
CA LEU A 154 -5.34 -22.54 12.87
C LEU A 154 -6.75 -23.02 13.27
N PRO A 155 -7.82 -22.50 12.64
CA PRO A 155 -9.19 -22.96 12.91
C PRO A 155 -9.37 -24.46 12.69
N ASN A 156 -10.29 -25.08 13.43
CA ASN A 156 -10.50 -26.53 13.39
C ASN A 156 -10.93 -27.07 12.02
N THR A 157 -11.45 -26.21 11.15
CA THR A 157 -11.91 -26.56 9.80
C THR A 157 -11.29 -25.68 8.74
N ALA A 158 -10.06 -25.20 8.96
CA ALA A 158 -9.38 -24.33 8.01
C ALA A 158 -8.95 -25.10 6.77
N THR A 159 -9.26 -24.53 5.61
CA THR A 159 -8.73 -24.98 4.32
C THR A 159 -8.30 -23.77 3.52
N GLY A 160 -7.21 -23.88 2.80
CA GLY A 160 -6.73 -22.80 1.95
C GLY A 160 -5.29 -23.04 1.51
N ASN A 161 -4.75 -22.08 0.79
CA ASN A 161 -3.37 -22.10 0.34
C ASN A 161 -2.58 -20.98 1.03
N PHE A 162 -1.32 -21.22 1.30
CA PHE A 162 -0.40 -20.27 1.88
C PHE A 162 0.90 -20.25 1.07
N ALA A 163 1.26 -19.08 0.56
CA ALA A 163 2.55 -18.85 -0.09
C ALA A 163 3.50 -18.13 0.86
N LEU A 164 4.75 -18.58 0.92
CA LEU A 164 5.76 -18.05 1.82
C LEU A 164 7.09 -17.85 1.09
N HIS A 165 7.63 -16.66 1.20
CA HIS A 165 8.93 -16.26 0.67
C HIS A 165 9.76 -15.63 1.76
N VAL A 166 11.01 -16.06 1.91
CA VAL A 166 11.97 -15.48 2.84
C VAL A 166 13.21 -15.06 2.08
N ALA A 167 13.63 -13.83 2.26
CA ALA A 167 14.76 -13.27 1.55
C ALA A 167 15.68 -12.47 2.46
N LYS A 168 16.98 -12.51 2.14
CA LYS A 168 18.00 -11.63 2.72
C LYS A 168 18.15 -10.38 1.86
N ILE A 169 18.25 -9.20 2.46
CA ILE A 169 18.65 -7.99 1.72
C ILE A 169 20.15 -8.00 1.44
N ASN A 170 20.53 -7.58 0.23
CA ASN A 170 21.91 -7.33 -0.13
C ASN A 170 22.25 -5.86 0.17
N ASP A 171 22.82 -5.62 1.35
CA ASP A 171 23.10 -4.27 1.84
C ASP A 171 24.02 -3.47 0.92
N ASP A 172 24.99 -4.11 0.25
CA ASP A 172 25.90 -3.40 -0.64
C ASP A 172 25.19 -2.96 -1.93
N VAL A 173 24.37 -3.83 -2.50
CA VAL A 173 23.53 -3.50 -3.67
C VAL A 173 22.53 -2.42 -3.32
N PHE A 174 21.88 -2.52 -2.16
CA PHE A 174 20.95 -1.51 -1.67
C PHE A 174 21.63 -0.14 -1.51
N LYS A 175 22.81 -0.09 -0.86
CA LYS A 175 23.59 1.14 -0.69
C LYS A 175 24.04 1.75 -2.02
N GLU A 176 24.48 0.89 -2.96
CA GLU A 176 24.86 1.32 -4.32
C GLU A 176 23.67 2.03 -5.00
N GLY A 177 22.48 1.42 -4.97
CA GLY A 177 21.28 2.00 -5.55
C GLY A 177 20.81 3.25 -4.84
N TYR A 178 20.78 3.24 -3.52
CA TYR A 178 20.42 4.41 -2.71
C TYR A 178 21.33 5.62 -3.02
N ASN A 179 22.66 5.41 -3.03
CA ASN A 179 23.61 6.48 -3.32
C ASN A 179 23.42 7.05 -4.72
N LYS A 180 23.06 6.20 -5.69
CA LYS A 180 22.77 6.65 -7.06
C LYS A 180 21.53 7.51 -7.13
N LEU A 181 20.43 7.09 -6.47
CA LEU A 181 19.18 7.82 -6.44
C LEU A 181 19.27 9.11 -5.61
N ALA A 182 20.03 9.09 -4.52
CA ALA A 182 20.21 10.24 -3.63
C ALA A 182 20.93 11.44 -4.27
N GLN A 183 21.58 11.25 -5.44
CA GLN A 183 22.23 12.33 -6.16
C GLN A 183 21.25 13.34 -6.77
N ASN A 184 20.01 12.93 -7.06
CA ASN A 184 19.02 13.73 -7.76
C ASN A 184 17.72 13.79 -6.93
N THR A 185 17.79 14.34 -5.72
CA THR A 185 16.63 14.42 -4.82
C THR A 185 16.00 15.81 -4.82
N LEU A 186 14.68 15.86 -4.68
CA LEU A 186 13.93 17.10 -4.50
C LEU A 186 14.20 17.64 -3.09
N LYS A 187 14.77 18.86 -3.01
CA LYS A 187 14.86 19.62 -1.76
C LYS A 187 13.55 20.34 -1.52
N ALA A 188 12.67 19.73 -0.74
CA ALA A 188 11.33 20.26 -0.48
C ALA A 188 11.41 21.59 0.30
N THR A 189 10.68 22.60 -0.16
CA THR A 189 10.50 23.90 0.51
C THR A 189 9.11 24.03 1.13
N LYS A 190 8.14 23.28 0.59
CA LYS A 190 6.77 23.16 1.11
C LYS A 190 6.30 21.72 0.93
N CYS A 191 5.72 21.15 1.98
CA CYS A 191 5.10 19.83 1.92
C CYS A 191 3.82 19.86 2.75
N THR A 192 2.67 19.63 2.11
CA THR A 192 1.35 19.48 2.72
C THR A 192 0.63 18.32 2.03
N ASP A 193 -0.56 17.96 2.48
CA ASP A 193 -1.34 16.86 1.90
C ASP A 193 -1.69 17.08 0.40
N THR A 194 -1.74 18.34 -0.04
CA THR A 194 -2.12 18.70 -1.41
C THR A 194 -1.06 19.48 -2.18
N GLN A 195 0.09 19.74 -1.59
CA GLN A 195 1.16 20.52 -2.23
C GLN A 195 2.54 20.04 -1.82
N LEU A 196 3.39 19.82 -2.82
CA LEU A 196 4.81 19.57 -2.63
C LEU A 196 5.58 20.48 -3.58
N ASN A 197 6.34 21.44 -3.03
CA ASN A 197 7.16 22.35 -3.79
C ASN A 197 8.62 22.19 -3.36
N GLY A 198 9.53 22.40 -4.30
CA GLY A 198 10.95 22.29 -3.99
C GLY A 198 11.85 22.65 -5.14
N VAL A 199 13.12 22.40 -4.93
CA VAL A 199 14.17 22.55 -5.93
C VAL A 199 14.79 21.20 -6.21
N LEU A 200 14.82 20.79 -7.46
CA LEU A 200 15.48 19.59 -7.97
C LEU A 200 16.72 20.02 -8.75
N GLU A 201 17.85 19.41 -8.45
CA GLU A 201 19.07 19.52 -9.25
C GLU A 201 19.32 18.17 -9.91
N SER A 202 19.08 18.09 -11.22
CA SER A 202 19.25 16.87 -12.00
C SER A 202 20.56 16.87 -12.77
N ASN A 203 21.34 15.80 -12.63
CA ASN A 203 22.62 15.65 -13.32
C ASN A 203 22.45 15.16 -14.78
N THR A 204 21.26 14.68 -15.13
CA THR A 204 20.92 14.11 -16.45
C THR A 204 19.47 14.43 -16.81
N ASP A 205 19.17 14.40 -18.09
CA ASP A 205 17.77 14.28 -18.53
C ASP A 205 17.20 12.93 -18.06
N GLY A 206 15.97 12.92 -17.60
CA GLY A 206 15.37 11.69 -17.15
C GLY A 206 13.96 11.83 -16.62
N LEU A 207 13.44 10.70 -16.15
CA LEU A 207 12.17 10.62 -15.45
C LEU A 207 12.41 10.81 -13.96
N PHE A 208 11.77 11.80 -13.37
CA PHE A 208 11.71 11.98 -11.93
C PHE A 208 10.44 11.31 -11.41
N TYR A 209 10.58 10.32 -10.53
CA TYR A 209 9.46 9.65 -9.90
C TYR A 209 9.39 10.00 -8.41
N THR A 210 8.19 9.90 -7.85
CA THR A 210 7.90 10.23 -6.45
C THR A 210 7.32 9.01 -5.72
N SER A 211 7.22 9.07 -4.41
CA SER A 211 6.42 8.12 -3.61
C SER A 211 4.93 8.49 -3.54
N ILE A 212 4.49 9.49 -4.29
CA ILE A 212 3.09 9.91 -4.35
C ILE A 212 2.33 8.92 -5.23
N VAL A 213 1.19 8.44 -4.75
CA VAL A 213 0.28 7.61 -5.56
C VAL A 213 -0.29 8.45 -6.70
N TYR A 214 -0.23 7.92 -7.91
CA TYR A 214 -0.77 8.58 -9.10
C TYR A 214 -2.29 8.65 -9.06
N GLU A 215 -2.81 9.85 -9.22
CA GLU A 215 -4.24 10.14 -9.43
C GLU A 215 -4.40 11.29 -10.42
N ASP A 216 -5.52 11.34 -11.13
CA ASP A 216 -5.79 12.34 -12.18
C ASP A 216 -5.84 13.80 -11.66
N GLY A 217 -6.00 13.98 -10.35
CA GLY A 217 -6.04 15.30 -9.71
C GLY A 217 -4.68 15.98 -9.56
N TRP A 218 -3.56 15.26 -9.78
CA TRP A 218 -2.24 15.84 -9.66
C TRP A 218 -1.89 16.72 -10.85
N THR A 219 -1.32 17.87 -10.56
CA THR A 219 -0.72 18.79 -11.53
C THR A 219 0.72 19.07 -11.14
N VAL A 220 1.64 18.88 -12.09
CA VAL A 220 3.05 19.14 -11.92
C VAL A 220 3.47 20.32 -12.79
N LYS A 221 4.26 21.23 -12.20
CA LYS A 221 4.93 22.31 -12.94
C LYS A 221 6.43 22.24 -12.71
N VAL A 222 7.18 22.37 -13.80
CA VAL A 222 8.63 22.52 -13.81
C VAL A 222 8.95 23.92 -14.28
N ASP A 223 9.61 24.72 -13.45
CA ASP A 223 9.94 26.14 -13.72
C ASP A 223 8.73 27.00 -14.07
N GLY A 224 7.56 26.66 -13.50
CA GLY A 224 6.30 27.36 -13.73
C GLY A 224 5.46 26.81 -14.88
N GLU A 225 6.01 26.00 -15.78
CA GLU A 225 5.31 25.40 -16.91
C GLU A 225 4.71 24.04 -16.51
N LYS A 226 3.45 23.81 -16.89
CA LYS A 226 2.78 22.52 -16.65
C LYS A 226 3.41 21.44 -17.53
N VAL A 227 3.78 20.31 -16.91
CA VAL A 227 4.31 19.13 -17.61
C VAL A 227 3.35 17.96 -17.49
N ASP A 228 3.44 17.03 -18.44
CA ASP A 228 2.66 15.82 -18.42
C ASP A 228 3.11 14.90 -17.28
N THR A 229 2.15 14.33 -16.59
CA THR A 229 2.38 13.36 -15.53
C THR A 229 2.31 11.94 -16.08
N LYS A 230 3.11 11.06 -15.52
CA LYS A 230 3.22 9.65 -15.90
C LYS A 230 2.99 8.76 -14.70
N LYS A 231 2.52 7.54 -14.96
CA LYS A 231 2.30 6.52 -13.94
C LYS A 231 3.40 5.47 -14.03
N VAL A 232 4.22 5.37 -12.99
CA VAL A 232 5.36 4.45 -12.92
C VAL A 232 5.03 3.26 -12.02
N GLY A 233 5.41 2.05 -12.46
CA GLY A 233 5.11 0.82 -11.71
C GLY A 233 3.62 0.61 -11.45
N GLY A 234 2.75 1.15 -12.32
CA GLY A 234 1.31 1.08 -12.15
C GLY A 234 0.73 1.90 -11.00
N ALA A 235 1.55 2.62 -10.23
CA ALA A 235 1.11 3.25 -8.99
C ALA A 235 1.65 4.65 -8.70
N LEU A 236 2.87 5.00 -9.11
CA LEU A 236 3.56 6.19 -8.62
C LEU A 236 3.55 7.34 -9.63
N LEU A 237 3.42 8.57 -9.11
CA LEU A 237 3.49 9.80 -9.90
C LEU A 237 4.93 10.07 -10.36
N ALA A 238 5.10 10.30 -11.66
CA ALA A 238 6.37 10.69 -12.27
C ALA A 238 6.18 11.75 -13.37
N PHE A 239 7.28 12.40 -13.76
CA PHE A 239 7.31 13.39 -14.82
C PHE A 239 8.74 13.55 -15.36
N ASP A 240 8.87 14.02 -16.61
CA ASP A 240 10.17 14.25 -17.22
C ASP A 240 10.82 15.52 -16.68
N VAL A 241 12.13 15.46 -16.50
CA VAL A 241 12.98 16.61 -16.18
C VAL A 241 14.24 16.60 -17.05
N THR A 242 14.71 17.76 -17.42
CA THR A 242 16.00 17.92 -18.10
C THR A 242 17.15 18.02 -17.09
N LYS A 243 18.38 17.91 -17.58
CA LYS A 243 19.57 18.22 -16.77
C LYS A 243 19.54 19.70 -16.38
N GLY A 244 19.74 19.96 -15.08
CA GLY A 244 19.79 21.32 -14.56
C GLY A 244 19.16 21.46 -13.19
N LYS A 245 19.00 22.71 -12.78
CA LYS A 245 18.32 23.08 -11.54
C LYS A 245 16.93 23.59 -11.88
N HIS A 246 15.91 22.93 -11.31
CA HIS A 246 14.50 23.17 -11.61
C HIS A 246 13.72 23.48 -10.35
N LYS A 247 12.78 24.42 -10.47
CA LYS A 247 11.74 24.64 -9.47
C LYS A 247 10.58 23.70 -9.76
N ILE A 248 10.27 22.79 -8.83
CA ILE A 248 9.19 21.83 -8.95
C ILE A 248 8.03 22.27 -8.07
N GLU A 249 6.82 22.27 -8.65
CA GLU A 249 5.57 22.53 -7.96
C GLU A 249 4.59 21.41 -8.30
N ILE A 250 4.20 20.64 -7.27
CA ILE A 250 3.23 19.55 -7.38
C ILE A 250 2.01 19.95 -6.56
N SER A 251 0.83 19.93 -7.15
CA SER A 251 -0.42 20.29 -6.49
C SER A 251 -1.53 19.31 -6.82
N TYR A 252 -2.38 19.03 -5.85
CA TYR A 252 -3.52 18.12 -5.98
C TYR A 252 -4.83 18.85 -5.85
N LEU A 253 -5.72 18.60 -6.81
CA LEU A 253 -7.11 19.00 -6.75
C LEU A 253 -7.97 17.81 -7.18
N PRO A 254 -8.84 17.26 -6.30
CA PRO A 254 -9.65 16.10 -6.64
C PRO A 254 -10.50 16.34 -7.89
N SER A 255 -10.58 15.31 -8.74
CA SER A 255 -11.46 15.34 -9.92
C SER A 255 -12.90 15.56 -9.47
N GLY A 256 -13.63 16.45 -10.15
CA GLY A 256 -14.99 16.80 -9.79
C GLY A 256 -15.16 17.86 -8.69
N TYR A 257 -14.11 18.24 -7.95
CA TYR A 257 -14.20 19.27 -6.91
C TYR A 257 -14.78 20.60 -7.44
N LEU A 258 -14.27 21.09 -8.56
CA LEU A 258 -14.77 22.33 -9.17
C LEU A 258 -16.22 22.19 -9.63
N VAL A 259 -16.57 21.09 -10.26
CA VAL A 259 -17.94 20.82 -10.73
C VAL A 259 -18.90 20.73 -9.54
N GLY A 260 -18.52 19.99 -8.49
CA GLY A 260 -19.32 19.89 -7.27
C GLY A 260 -19.51 21.23 -6.56
N THR A 261 -18.46 22.03 -6.47
CA THR A 261 -18.53 23.37 -5.89
C THR A 261 -19.46 24.28 -6.66
N LEU A 262 -19.36 24.32 -8.00
CA LEU A 262 -20.25 25.12 -8.86
C LEU A 262 -21.69 24.64 -8.75
N ALA A 263 -21.95 23.35 -8.75
CA ALA A 263 -23.29 22.78 -8.57
C ALA A 263 -23.89 23.16 -7.20
N SER A 264 -23.05 23.10 -6.13
CA SER A 264 -23.49 23.53 -4.79
C SER A 264 -23.84 25.01 -4.72
N ILE A 265 -23.00 25.88 -5.31
CA ILE A 265 -23.28 27.33 -5.39
C ILE A 265 -24.56 27.56 -6.14
N LEU A 266 -24.77 26.93 -7.30
CA LEU A 266 -25.99 27.02 -8.09
C LEU A 266 -27.21 26.57 -7.28
N GLY A 267 -27.10 25.45 -6.55
CA GLY A 267 -28.15 24.94 -5.68
C GLY A 267 -28.56 25.95 -4.59
N ILE A 268 -27.58 26.59 -3.95
CA ILE A 268 -27.82 27.64 -2.96
C ILE A 268 -28.53 28.85 -3.58
N ILE A 269 -28.08 29.31 -4.76
CA ILE A 269 -28.72 30.44 -5.46
C ILE A 269 -30.17 30.11 -5.80
N LEU A 270 -30.44 28.91 -6.33
CA LEU A 270 -31.80 28.47 -6.65
C LEU A 270 -32.69 28.39 -5.41
N LEU A 271 -32.15 27.88 -4.29
CA LEU A 271 -32.87 27.80 -3.02
C LEU A 271 -33.23 29.20 -2.46
N LEU A 272 -32.26 30.11 -2.50
CA LEU A 272 -32.48 31.50 -2.07
C LEU A 272 -33.46 32.21 -2.99
N GLY A 273 -33.37 32.00 -4.31
CA GLY A 273 -34.33 32.52 -5.30
C GLY A 273 -35.76 32.00 -5.05
N PHE A 274 -35.89 30.69 -4.82
CA PHE A 274 -37.15 30.06 -4.45
C PHE A 274 -37.70 30.64 -3.15
N ALA A 275 -36.89 30.73 -2.10
CA ALA A 275 -37.31 31.32 -0.82
C ALA A 275 -37.76 32.77 -0.97
N PHE A 276 -37.09 33.56 -1.82
CA PHE A 276 -37.48 34.96 -2.10
C PHE A 276 -38.79 35.04 -2.86
N LEU A 277 -38.98 34.28 -3.92
CA LEU A 277 -40.20 34.27 -4.74
C LEU A 277 -41.42 33.74 -3.98
N TYR A 278 -41.24 32.76 -3.13
CA TYR A 278 -42.31 32.13 -2.37
C TYR A 278 -42.39 32.58 -0.91
N ARG A 279 -41.67 33.63 -0.51
CA ARG A 279 -41.65 34.12 0.87
C ARG A 279 -43.04 34.36 1.50
N SER A 280 -44.01 34.87 0.72
CA SER A 280 -45.36 35.10 1.19
C SER A 280 -46.14 33.81 1.46
N LYS A 281 -45.87 32.75 0.70
CA LYS A 281 -46.43 31.41 0.94
C LYS A 281 -45.74 30.69 2.10
N LEU A 282 -44.40 30.83 2.24
CA LEU A 282 -43.63 30.28 3.33
C LEU A 282 -44.01 30.89 4.69
N GLN A 283 -44.34 32.19 4.74
CA GLN A 283 -44.86 32.86 5.96
C GLN A 283 -46.16 32.25 6.46
N ASN A 284 -46.94 31.62 5.58
CA ASN A 284 -48.19 30.95 5.92
C ASN A 284 -48.05 29.47 6.23
N THR A 285 -46.83 28.93 6.16
CA THR A 285 -46.55 27.53 6.57
C THR A 285 -46.41 27.44 8.09
N PHE A 286 -46.68 26.27 8.64
CA PHE A 286 -46.73 25.99 10.08
C PHE A 286 -45.51 26.54 10.87
N ILE A 287 -44.29 26.44 10.30
CA ILE A 287 -43.06 26.90 10.95
C ILE A 287 -43.01 28.41 11.14
N PHE A 288 -43.49 29.21 10.18
CA PHE A 288 -43.54 30.67 10.31
C PHE A 288 -44.75 31.15 11.09
N LYS A 289 -45.87 30.45 11.01
CA LYS A 289 -47.09 30.75 11.76
C LYS A 289 -46.88 30.63 13.28
N TYR A 290 -46.06 29.67 13.70
CA TYR A 290 -45.77 29.43 15.11
C TYR A 290 -44.91 30.55 15.73
N LYS A 291 -43.94 31.11 14.99
CA LYS A 291 -43.10 32.23 15.45
C LYS A 291 -43.77 33.59 15.43
N THR A 292 -44.84 33.77 14.67
CA THR A 292 -45.49 35.06 14.52
C THR A 292 -46.84 35.14 15.26
N HIS A 293 -47.23 34.11 16.02
CA HIS A 293 -48.47 34.15 16.79
C HIS A 293 -48.24 34.97 18.07
N PRO A 294 -48.93 36.13 18.26
CA PRO A 294 -48.68 37.03 19.37
C PRO A 294 -48.99 36.45 20.75
N ASN A 295 -49.60 35.26 20.83
CA ASN A 295 -49.97 34.56 22.07
C ASN A 295 -49.23 33.22 22.22
N ALA A 296 -48.11 32.99 21.55
CA ALA A 296 -47.28 31.81 21.83
C ALA A 296 -46.63 32.00 23.20
N ASN A 297 -47.19 31.36 24.21
CA ASN A 297 -46.59 31.33 25.55
C ASN A 297 -45.30 30.51 25.47
N PRO A 298 -44.13 31.09 25.70
CA PRO A 298 -42.86 30.33 25.67
C PRO A 298 -42.73 29.30 26.80
N ASP A 299 -43.58 29.39 27.84
CA ASP A 299 -43.46 28.56 29.05
C ASP A 299 -44.33 27.30 29.04
N ARG A 300 -44.86 26.87 27.88
CA ARG A 300 -45.79 25.74 27.79
C ARG A 300 -45.13 24.37 27.59
N PHE A 301 -43.81 24.28 27.68
CA PHE A 301 -43.10 23.02 27.46
C PHE A 301 -42.43 22.43 28.70
N ASP A 302 -42.64 23.02 29.89
CA ASP A 302 -41.93 22.54 31.11
C ASP A 302 -42.79 21.72 32.08
N ASP A 303 -44.04 21.33 31.75
CA ASP A 303 -44.89 20.61 32.74
C ASP A 303 -45.63 19.41 32.13
N GLU A 304 -44.94 18.45 31.48
CA GLU A 304 -45.52 17.13 31.21
C GLU A 304 -44.46 16.02 31.11
N ASP A 305 -43.59 15.86 32.09
CA ASP A 305 -42.85 14.61 32.30
C ASP A 305 -42.54 14.35 33.78
N ASP A 306 -43.61 14.40 34.63
CA ASP A 306 -43.60 13.72 35.92
C ASP A 306 -45.02 13.29 36.25
N GLU A 307 -45.39 12.05 35.86
CA GLU A 307 -46.35 11.15 36.52
C GLU A 307 -46.71 9.96 35.56
N ASN A 308 -46.07 8.84 35.78
CA ASN A 308 -46.48 7.44 35.88
C ASN A 308 -45.39 6.47 35.42
#